data_010ec0e016c76dcdf33250bcbb3d41aa
#
_entry.id   010ec0e016c76dcdf33250bcbb3d41aa
#
_cell.length_a   1.000
_cell.length_b   1.000
_cell.length_c   1.000
_cell.angle_alpha   90.00
_cell.angle_beta   90.00
_cell.angle_gamma   90.00
#
_symmetry.space_group_name_H-M   'P 1'
#
loop_
_entity.id
_entity.type
_entity.pdbx_description
1 polymer ?
#
loop_
_entity_poly.entity_id
_entity_poly.type
_entity_poly.pdbx_seq_one_letter_code
_entity_poly.pdbx_strand_id
1 'polypeptide(L)'
;SSDLFMSNAQLEIAIEAAWDTRDTITPATTGETRDAIETTLNALDSGKLRVAEKQETGDWHVNQWAKKAVLLGFRLKDMELQAGSAQGGSWWDKVDSKWAGWGTDDWTAAGFRAVPNCVVRKSAYIAPGVVLMPSFVNLGAYVDSGTMVDTWATVGSCAQIGKNVHLSGGVGIGGVLEPMQAGPTIIEDNCFIGARS
;
A
#
# COMPACT_ATOMS: atom_id res chain seq x y z
N SER A 1 24.17 16.03 -3.21
CA SER A 1 22.84 16.49 -2.82
C SER A 1 22.52 15.89 -1.46
N SER A 2 22.32 16.76 -0.46
CA SER A 2 21.87 16.37 0.87
C SER A 2 20.40 15.95 0.73
N ASP A 3 20.14 14.63 0.75
CA ASP A 3 18.80 14.11 0.95
C ASP A 3 18.35 14.57 2.34
N LEU A 4 17.60 15.66 2.40
CA LEU A 4 16.85 16.03 3.61
C LEU A 4 15.75 14.97 3.79
N PHE A 5 16.07 13.93 4.55
CA PHE A 5 15.06 12.96 4.99
C PHE A 5 14.06 13.68 5.91
N MET A 6 12.89 13.98 5.39
CA MET A 6 11.80 14.52 6.22
C MET A 6 11.43 13.49 7.28
N SER A 7 11.35 13.93 8.53
CA SER A 7 10.80 13.08 9.61
C SER A 7 9.30 12.85 9.42
N ASN A 8 8.74 11.81 10.04
CA ASN A 8 7.30 11.55 9.98
C ASN A 8 6.49 12.78 10.43
N ALA A 9 6.95 13.51 11.45
CA ALA A 9 6.27 14.72 11.90
C ALA A 9 6.27 15.85 10.85
N GLN A 10 7.37 16.00 10.11
CA GLN A 10 7.44 16.97 9.00
C GLN A 10 6.56 16.54 7.83
N LEU A 11 6.54 15.24 7.49
CA LEU A 11 5.65 14.70 6.48
C LEU A 11 4.18 14.91 6.87
N GLU A 12 3.80 14.62 8.11
CA GLU A 12 2.44 14.84 8.61
C GLU A 12 1.99 16.30 8.43
N ILE A 13 2.82 17.27 8.85
CA ILE A 13 2.52 18.71 8.68
C ILE A 13 2.33 19.06 7.21
N ALA A 14 3.23 18.60 6.33
CA ALA A 14 3.16 18.88 4.90
C ALA A 14 1.93 18.25 4.24
N ILE A 15 1.59 17.01 4.61
CA ILE A 15 0.41 16.30 4.08
C ILE A 15 -0.90 16.93 4.57
N GLU A 16 -0.98 17.36 5.83
CA GLU A 16 -2.16 18.05 6.35
C GLU A 16 -2.38 19.38 5.62
N ALA A 17 -1.34 20.17 5.41
CA ALA A 17 -1.42 21.41 4.63
C ALA A 17 -1.83 21.15 3.16
N ALA A 18 -1.27 20.10 2.55
CA ALA A 18 -1.65 19.69 1.20
C ALA A 18 -3.11 19.22 1.12
N TRP A 19 -3.61 18.57 2.17
CA TRP A 19 -5.00 18.13 2.24
C TRP A 19 -5.98 19.28 2.28
N ASP A 20 -5.66 20.35 2.99
CA ASP A 20 -6.50 21.56 3.06
C ASP A 20 -6.63 22.26 1.70
N THR A 21 -5.61 22.15 0.86
CA THR A 21 -5.57 22.72 -0.49
C THR A 21 -5.71 21.66 -1.59
N ARG A 22 -6.22 20.48 -1.28
CA ARG A 22 -6.23 19.30 -2.17
C ARG A 22 -6.86 19.53 -3.54
N ASP A 23 -7.81 20.49 -3.65
CA ASP A 23 -8.47 20.77 -4.93
C ASP A 23 -7.57 21.52 -5.93
N THR A 24 -6.44 22.06 -5.45
CA THR A 24 -5.41 22.69 -6.30
C THR A 24 -4.34 21.69 -6.76
N ILE A 25 -4.31 20.49 -6.19
CA ILE A 25 -3.31 19.45 -6.52
C ILE A 25 -3.70 18.78 -7.83
N THR A 26 -2.75 18.76 -8.77
CA THR A 26 -2.91 18.23 -10.12
C THR A 26 -1.64 17.47 -10.52
N PRO A 27 -1.61 16.77 -11.65
CA PRO A 27 -0.39 16.16 -12.19
C PRO A 27 0.76 17.15 -12.42
N ALA A 28 0.45 18.44 -12.61
CA ALA A 28 1.45 19.50 -12.75
C ALA A 28 2.02 20.04 -11.41
N THR A 29 1.49 19.61 -10.27
CA THR A 29 2.00 20.02 -8.95
C THR A 29 3.47 19.59 -8.79
N THR A 30 4.30 20.48 -8.30
CA THR A 30 5.76 20.28 -8.09
C THR A 30 6.19 20.78 -6.71
N GLY A 31 7.47 20.57 -6.35
CA GLY A 31 8.08 21.07 -5.13
C GLY A 31 7.61 20.32 -3.87
N GLU A 32 7.70 20.98 -2.72
CA GLU A 32 7.54 20.38 -1.39
C GLU A 32 6.25 19.55 -1.24
N THR A 33 5.14 20.01 -1.79
CA THR A 33 3.86 19.27 -1.75
C THR A 33 3.96 17.92 -2.46
N ARG A 34 4.48 17.88 -3.69
CA ARG A 34 4.69 16.63 -4.42
C ARG A 34 5.68 15.74 -3.69
N ASP A 35 6.80 16.31 -3.27
CA ASP A 35 7.88 15.57 -2.62
C ASP A 35 7.41 14.91 -1.32
N ALA A 36 6.60 15.61 -0.51
CA ALA A 36 6.02 15.06 0.71
C ALA A 36 5.05 13.89 0.42
N ILE A 37 4.19 14.02 -0.57
CA ILE A 37 3.25 12.95 -0.96
C ILE A 37 4.03 11.73 -1.47
N GLU A 38 4.95 11.91 -2.39
CA GLU A 38 5.74 10.81 -2.97
C GLU A 38 6.63 10.14 -1.92
N THR A 39 7.26 10.91 -1.02
CA THR A 39 8.04 10.37 0.11
C THR A 39 7.18 9.53 1.03
N THR A 40 5.98 9.99 1.35
CA THR A 40 5.03 9.23 2.19
C THR A 40 4.62 7.93 1.52
N LEU A 41 4.26 7.97 0.24
CA LEU A 41 3.89 6.76 -0.52
C LEU A 41 5.05 5.76 -0.60
N ASN A 42 6.28 6.22 -0.80
CA ASN A 42 7.47 5.37 -0.82
C ASN A 42 7.79 4.80 0.57
N ALA A 43 7.54 5.55 1.65
CA ALA A 43 7.68 5.05 3.02
C ALA A 43 6.67 3.96 3.34
N LEU A 44 5.42 4.09 2.89
CA LEU A 44 4.40 3.05 2.96
C LEU A 44 4.81 1.82 2.13
N ASP A 45 5.24 2.01 0.89
CA ASP A 45 5.64 0.94 -0.03
C ASP A 45 6.80 0.10 0.49
N SER A 46 7.73 0.74 1.21
CA SER A 46 8.90 0.08 1.81
C SER A 46 8.66 -0.45 3.24
N GLY A 47 7.48 -0.24 3.81
CA GLY A 47 7.15 -0.65 5.19
C GLY A 47 7.80 0.19 6.28
N LYS A 48 8.47 1.30 5.94
CA LYS A 48 9.04 2.25 6.90
C LYS A 48 7.98 3.09 7.62
N LEU A 49 6.82 3.20 7.03
CA LEU A 49 5.63 3.83 7.57
C LEU A 49 4.45 2.87 7.44
N ARG A 50 3.56 2.88 8.42
CA ARG A 50 2.29 2.13 8.37
C ARG A 50 1.11 3.08 8.54
N VAL A 51 -0.02 2.74 7.93
CA VAL A 51 -1.28 3.47 8.14
C VAL A 51 -1.81 3.26 9.55
N ALA A 52 -1.58 2.09 10.15
CA ALA A 52 -1.82 1.88 11.57
C ALA A 52 -0.69 1.04 12.19
N GLU A 53 -0.31 1.40 13.42
CA GLU A 53 0.79 0.80 14.15
C GLU A 53 0.34 0.40 15.55
N LYS A 54 0.73 -0.81 15.98
CA LYS A 54 0.47 -1.27 17.35
C LYS A 54 1.46 -0.61 18.30
N GLN A 55 0.94 0.07 19.32
CA GLN A 55 1.73 0.75 20.32
C GLN A 55 2.21 -0.24 21.42
N GLU A 56 3.16 0.17 22.21
CA GLU A 56 3.64 -0.64 23.35
C GLU A 56 2.52 -0.95 24.37
N THR A 57 1.52 -0.10 24.45
CA THR A 57 0.30 -0.32 25.26
C THR A 57 -0.57 -1.46 24.75
N GLY A 58 -0.36 -1.92 23.51
CA GLY A 58 -1.21 -2.89 22.81
C GLY A 58 -2.31 -2.26 21.96
N ASP A 59 -2.54 -0.97 22.09
CA ASP A 59 -3.52 -0.23 21.30
C ASP A 59 -3.01 0.06 19.89
N TRP A 60 -3.91 0.23 18.93
CA TRP A 60 -3.56 0.62 17.57
C TRP A 60 -3.69 2.12 17.38
N HIS A 61 -2.60 2.76 16.96
CA HIS A 61 -2.59 4.15 16.53
C HIS A 61 -2.76 4.23 15.01
N VAL A 62 -3.69 5.05 14.54
CA VAL A 62 -3.95 5.24 13.11
C VAL A 62 -3.36 6.58 12.64
N ASN A 63 -2.40 6.51 11.73
CA ASN A 63 -1.79 7.65 11.06
C ASN A 63 -2.77 8.20 9.99
N GLN A 64 -3.71 9.03 10.40
CA GLN A 64 -4.76 9.58 9.50
C GLN A 64 -4.15 10.34 8.32
N TRP A 65 -3.06 11.06 8.56
CA TRP A 65 -2.32 11.79 7.54
C TRP A 65 -1.77 10.87 6.43
N ALA A 66 -1.33 9.67 6.77
CA ALA A 66 -0.85 8.71 5.79
C ALA A 66 -1.96 8.26 4.81
N LYS A 67 -3.21 8.10 5.28
CA LYS A 67 -4.37 7.86 4.40
C LYS A 67 -4.64 9.05 3.48
N LYS A 68 -4.52 10.27 3.99
CA LYS A 68 -4.65 11.48 3.18
C LYS A 68 -3.60 11.53 2.08
N ALA A 69 -2.35 11.18 2.39
CA ALA A 69 -1.29 11.08 1.39
C ALA A 69 -1.61 10.09 0.28
N VAL A 70 -2.19 8.93 0.62
CA VAL A 70 -2.64 7.94 -0.38
C VAL A 70 -3.70 8.54 -1.31
N LEU A 71 -4.69 9.25 -0.76
CA LEU A 71 -5.72 9.92 -1.57
C LEU A 71 -5.16 11.07 -2.42
N LEU A 72 -4.22 11.85 -1.89
CA LEU A 72 -3.53 12.91 -2.63
C LEU A 72 -2.70 12.34 -3.79
N GLY A 73 -2.12 11.16 -3.63
CA GLY A 73 -1.36 10.47 -4.66
C GLY A 73 -2.15 10.25 -5.96
N PHE A 74 -3.47 10.01 -5.87
CA PHE A 74 -4.33 9.89 -7.06
C PHE A 74 -4.43 11.18 -7.88
N ARG A 75 -4.19 12.34 -7.26
CA ARG A 75 -4.27 13.64 -7.94
C ARG A 75 -2.97 14.00 -8.66
N LEU A 76 -1.86 13.35 -8.32
CA LEU A 76 -0.54 13.61 -8.90
C LEU A 76 -0.30 12.94 -10.26
N LYS A 77 -1.18 12.04 -10.67
CA LYS A 77 -1.05 11.30 -11.93
C LYS A 77 -2.33 11.33 -12.74
N ASP A 78 -2.16 11.40 -14.06
CA ASP A 78 -3.21 11.10 -15.02
C ASP A 78 -3.34 9.59 -15.23
N MET A 79 -4.42 9.19 -15.91
CA MET A 79 -4.59 7.82 -16.40
C MET A 79 -3.54 7.54 -17.47
N GLU A 80 -2.88 6.41 -17.40
CA GLU A 80 -1.86 6.02 -18.36
C GLU A 80 -1.95 4.53 -18.75
N LEU A 81 -1.40 4.20 -19.90
CA LEU A 81 -1.31 2.82 -20.35
C LEU A 81 -0.25 2.07 -19.55
N GLN A 82 -0.66 1.06 -18.83
CA GLN A 82 0.23 0.18 -18.10
C GLN A 82 0.36 -1.17 -18.81
N ALA A 83 1.59 -1.53 -19.15
CA ALA A 83 1.94 -2.82 -19.74
C ALA A 83 2.33 -3.83 -18.67
N GLY A 84 2.31 -5.13 -19.00
CA GLY A 84 2.89 -6.15 -18.14
C GLY A 84 1.91 -7.14 -17.53
N SER A 85 0.75 -7.37 -18.14
CA SER A 85 -0.08 -8.52 -17.76
C SER A 85 0.65 -9.83 -18.10
N ALA A 86 0.39 -10.87 -17.31
CA ALA A 86 0.94 -12.21 -17.54
C ALA A 86 0.59 -12.79 -18.94
N GLN A 87 -0.36 -12.18 -19.63
CA GLN A 87 -0.84 -12.60 -20.95
C GLN A 87 -0.60 -11.55 -22.05
N GLY A 88 0.29 -10.57 -21.80
CA GLY A 88 0.62 -9.52 -22.77
C GLY A 88 -0.47 -8.46 -22.94
N GLY A 89 -1.44 -8.37 -22.01
CA GLY A 89 -2.45 -7.33 -21.99
C GLY A 89 -1.94 -6.00 -21.44
N SER A 90 -2.84 -5.03 -21.38
CA SER A 90 -2.57 -3.72 -20.81
C SER A 90 -3.74 -3.23 -19.97
N TRP A 91 -3.45 -2.31 -19.06
CA TRP A 91 -4.44 -1.66 -18.22
C TRP A 91 -4.43 -0.15 -18.43
N TRP A 92 -5.48 0.50 -17.97
CA TRP A 92 -5.64 1.94 -17.97
C TRP A 92 -5.86 2.41 -16.53
N ASP A 93 -4.80 2.83 -15.86
CA ASP A 93 -4.85 3.27 -14.45
C ASP A 93 -3.79 4.34 -14.20
N LYS A 94 -3.91 5.03 -13.08
CA LYS A 94 -2.97 6.04 -12.60
C LYS A 94 -2.04 5.54 -11.47
N VAL A 95 -2.27 4.36 -10.93
CA VAL A 95 -1.45 3.77 -9.87
C VAL A 95 -0.64 2.61 -10.41
N ASP A 96 0.68 2.72 -10.33
CA ASP A 96 1.60 1.69 -10.81
C ASP A 96 1.42 0.36 -10.07
N SER A 97 1.81 -0.72 -10.74
CA SER A 97 2.09 -1.98 -10.04
C SER A 97 3.29 -1.78 -9.10
N LYS A 98 3.25 -2.43 -7.93
CA LYS A 98 4.38 -2.42 -6.97
C LYS A 98 5.70 -2.83 -7.63
N TRP A 99 5.67 -3.78 -8.53
CA TRP A 99 6.86 -4.31 -9.23
C TRP A 99 7.02 -3.81 -10.66
N ALA A 100 6.44 -2.66 -10.99
CA ALA A 100 6.69 -2.02 -12.28
C ALA A 100 8.19 -1.77 -12.47
N GLY A 101 8.78 -2.35 -13.51
CA GLY A 101 10.20 -2.23 -13.82
C GLY A 101 11.15 -3.10 -13.01
N TRP A 102 10.66 -4.00 -12.15
CA TRP A 102 11.49 -4.90 -11.35
C TRP A 102 12.23 -5.92 -12.21
N GLY A 103 13.53 -6.08 -11.92
CA GLY A 103 14.37 -7.16 -12.41
C GLY A 103 14.60 -8.26 -11.36
N THR A 104 15.44 -9.23 -11.67
CA THR A 104 15.75 -10.37 -10.78
C THR A 104 16.28 -9.93 -9.41
N ASP A 105 17.11 -8.89 -9.39
CA ASP A 105 17.72 -8.40 -8.15
C ASP A 105 16.68 -7.81 -7.20
N ASP A 106 15.70 -7.06 -7.75
CA ASP A 106 14.59 -6.50 -6.97
C ASP A 106 13.74 -7.59 -6.33
N TRP A 107 13.38 -8.62 -7.10
CA TRP A 107 12.64 -9.78 -6.61
C TRP A 107 13.41 -10.56 -5.53
N THR A 108 14.71 -10.73 -5.73
CA THR A 108 15.57 -11.42 -4.75
C THR A 108 15.65 -10.63 -3.45
N ALA A 109 15.82 -9.31 -3.54
CA ALA A 109 15.88 -8.43 -2.38
C ALA A 109 14.53 -8.33 -1.64
N ALA A 110 13.43 -8.34 -2.37
CA ALA A 110 12.09 -8.28 -1.79
C ALA A 110 11.72 -9.54 -0.99
N GLY A 111 12.20 -10.72 -1.40
CA GLY A 111 12.14 -11.95 -0.63
C GLY A 111 10.74 -12.54 -0.43
N PHE A 112 9.74 -12.12 -1.17
CA PHE A 112 8.41 -12.72 -1.19
C PHE A 112 8.13 -13.44 -2.52
N ARG A 113 7.13 -14.32 -2.54
CA ARG A 113 6.71 -15.03 -3.72
C ARG A 113 5.39 -14.47 -4.27
N ALA A 114 5.37 -14.14 -5.55
CA ALA A 114 4.19 -13.69 -6.26
C ALA A 114 3.87 -14.65 -7.41
N VAL A 115 2.71 -15.29 -7.35
CA VAL A 115 2.22 -16.18 -8.40
C VAL A 115 1.66 -15.35 -9.57
N PRO A 116 1.80 -15.77 -10.84
CA PRO A 116 1.21 -15.03 -11.96
C PRO A 116 -0.27 -14.67 -11.72
N ASN A 117 -0.66 -13.49 -12.16
CA ASN A 117 -1.98 -12.88 -11.98
C ASN A 117 -2.29 -12.35 -10.56
N CYS A 118 -1.35 -12.36 -9.61
CA CYS A 118 -1.53 -11.52 -8.44
C CYS A 118 -1.27 -10.05 -8.78
N VAL A 119 -2.01 -9.16 -8.14
CA VAL A 119 -1.92 -7.72 -8.33
C VAL A 119 -1.60 -7.05 -6.99
N VAL A 120 -0.53 -6.28 -6.95
CA VAL A 120 -0.21 -5.42 -5.81
C VAL A 120 0.00 -4.00 -6.33
N ARG A 121 -0.78 -3.07 -5.82
CA ARG A 121 -0.66 -1.66 -6.19
C ARG A 121 0.48 -1.00 -5.41
N LYS A 122 1.20 -0.07 -6.04
CA LYS A 122 2.28 0.70 -5.39
C LYS A 122 1.78 1.38 -4.12
N SER A 123 2.65 1.52 -3.13
CA SER A 123 2.42 1.90 -1.73
C SER A 123 1.85 0.80 -0.82
N ALA A 124 1.55 -0.39 -1.32
CA ALA A 124 1.32 -1.55 -0.47
C ALA A 124 2.67 -2.20 -0.09
N TYR A 125 2.86 -2.50 1.18
CA TYR A 125 4.03 -3.23 1.66
C TYR A 125 3.77 -4.73 1.72
N ILE A 126 4.70 -5.51 1.19
CA ILE A 126 4.72 -6.98 1.25
C ILE A 126 6.05 -7.39 1.88
N ALA A 127 5.99 -8.01 3.04
CA ALA A 127 7.18 -8.44 3.77
C ALA A 127 7.85 -9.68 3.13
N PRO A 128 9.16 -9.90 3.39
CA PRO A 128 9.83 -11.13 3.02
C PRO A 128 9.11 -12.37 3.59
N GLY A 129 9.13 -13.48 2.83
CA GLY A 129 8.47 -14.72 3.22
C GLY A 129 6.95 -14.77 3.01
N VAL A 130 6.33 -13.70 2.53
CA VAL A 130 4.92 -13.69 2.13
C VAL A 130 4.74 -14.52 0.85
N VAL A 131 3.60 -15.20 0.75
CA VAL A 131 3.17 -15.87 -0.49
C VAL A 131 1.88 -15.23 -0.97
N LEU A 132 1.92 -14.70 -2.19
CA LEU A 132 0.76 -14.16 -2.89
C LEU A 132 0.35 -15.17 -3.98
N MET A 133 -0.79 -15.81 -3.80
CA MET A 133 -1.48 -16.51 -4.88
C MET A 133 -2.17 -15.47 -5.79
N PRO A 134 -2.80 -15.84 -6.91
CA PRO A 134 -3.56 -14.89 -7.71
C PRO A 134 -4.58 -14.16 -6.84
N SER A 135 -4.29 -12.95 -6.45
CA SER A 135 -4.97 -12.18 -5.40
C SER A 135 -4.80 -10.70 -5.65
N PHE A 136 -5.44 -9.86 -4.86
CA PHE A 136 -5.35 -8.42 -5.00
C PHE A 136 -4.97 -7.76 -3.67
N VAL A 137 -3.90 -6.96 -3.68
CA VAL A 137 -3.49 -6.13 -2.54
C VAL A 137 -3.52 -4.66 -2.96
N ASN A 138 -4.37 -3.89 -2.29
CA ASN A 138 -4.57 -2.50 -2.63
C ASN A 138 -3.53 -1.59 -1.95
N LEU A 139 -3.42 -0.36 -2.46
CA LEU A 139 -2.47 0.66 -2.00
C LEU A 139 -2.60 0.95 -0.50
N GLY A 140 -1.48 1.27 0.13
CA GLY A 140 -1.40 1.56 1.57
C GLY A 140 -1.55 0.36 2.49
N ALA A 141 -1.86 -0.84 1.97
CA ALA A 141 -1.95 -2.06 2.75
C ALA A 141 -0.56 -2.50 3.26
N TYR A 142 -0.56 -3.22 4.36
CA TYR A 142 0.64 -3.81 4.94
C TYR A 142 0.41 -5.31 5.16
N VAL A 143 1.24 -6.15 4.58
CA VAL A 143 1.19 -7.60 4.71
C VAL A 143 2.51 -8.09 5.31
N ASP A 144 2.45 -8.57 6.54
CA ASP A 144 3.65 -8.95 7.28
C ASP A 144 4.12 -10.39 6.96
N SER A 145 5.32 -10.72 7.43
CA SER A 145 6.09 -11.90 7.08
C SER A 145 5.38 -13.23 7.39
N GLY A 146 5.64 -14.24 6.54
CA GLY A 146 5.08 -15.57 6.69
C GLY A 146 3.59 -15.69 6.36
N THR A 147 2.95 -14.59 5.95
CA THR A 147 1.53 -14.55 5.59
C THR A 147 1.29 -15.10 4.19
N MET A 148 0.17 -15.82 4.02
CA MET A 148 -0.34 -16.21 2.71
C MET A 148 -1.62 -15.43 2.38
N VAL A 149 -1.61 -14.80 1.21
CA VAL A 149 -2.81 -14.25 0.58
C VAL A 149 -3.22 -15.22 -0.52
N ASP A 150 -4.22 -16.04 -0.24
CA ASP A 150 -4.61 -17.15 -1.08
C ASP A 150 -5.45 -16.71 -2.29
N THR A 151 -5.81 -17.67 -3.13
CA THR A 151 -6.42 -17.47 -4.45
C THR A 151 -7.70 -16.64 -4.36
N TRP A 152 -7.72 -15.54 -5.13
CA TRP A 152 -8.82 -14.57 -5.20
C TRP A 152 -9.16 -13.87 -3.88
N ALA A 153 -8.27 -13.95 -2.88
CA ALA A 153 -8.39 -13.11 -1.70
C ALA A 153 -8.07 -11.65 -2.03
N THR A 154 -8.67 -10.74 -1.29
CA THR A 154 -8.49 -9.31 -1.44
C THR A 154 -8.02 -8.71 -0.12
N VAL A 155 -6.94 -7.94 -0.16
CA VAL A 155 -6.50 -7.06 0.93
C VAL A 155 -6.84 -5.63 0.54
N GLY A 156 -7.85 -5.05 1.19
CA GLY A 156 -8.37 -3.72 0.90
C GLY A 156 -7.35 -2.62 1.24
N SER A 157 -7.63 -1.41 0.73
CA SER A 157 -6.76 -0.25 0.92
C SER A 157 -6.46 0.00 2.40
N CYS A 158 -5.19 0.21 2.71
CA CYS A 158 -4.68 0.51 4.05
C CYS A 158 -4.86 -0.61 5.10
N ALA A 159 -5.39 -1.77 4.74
CA ALA A 159 -5.56 -2.89 5.68
C ALA A 159 -4.21 -3.35 6.23
N GLN A 160 -4.20 -3.76 7.50
CA GLN A 160 -2.99 -4.21 8.20
C GLN A 160 -3.11 -5.70 8.51
N ILE A 161 -2.26 -6.50 7.88
CA ILE A 161 -2.21 -7.95 8.05
C ILE A 161 -0.93 -8.30 8.78
N GLY A 162 -1.06 -8.98 9.90
CA GLY A 162 0.04 -9.40 10.77
C GLY A 162 0.86 -10.56 10.21
N LYS A 163 1.73 -11.09 11.04
CA LYS A 163 2.63 -12.20 10.71
C LYS A 163 1.91 -13.54 10.73
N ASN A 164 2.35 -14.45 9.85
CA ASN A 164 1.85 -15.83 9.82
C ASN A 164 0.32 -15.92 9.72
N VAL A 165 -0.30 -14.97 9.03
CA VAL A 165 -1.73 -14.97 8.77
C VAL A 165 -2.02 -15.81 7.52
N HIS A 166 -3.12 -16.53 7.53
CA HIS A 166 -3.64 -17.19 6.35
C HIS A 166 -4.97 -16.56 5.95
N LEU A 167 -4.98 -15.85 4.83
CA LEU A 167 -6.21 -15.38 4.18
C LEU A 167 -6.59 -16.41 3.12
N SER A 168 -7.57 -17.26 3.44
CA SER A 168 -7.98 -18.35 2.56
C SER A 168 -8.63 -17.85 1.26
N GLY A 169 -8.87 -18.77 0.32
CA GLY A 169 -9.41 -18.41 -0.99
C GLY A 169 -10.69 -17.59 -0.94
N GLY A 170 -10.71 -16.47 -1.65
CA GLY A 170 -11.86 -15.58 -1.75
C GLY A 170 -12.17 -14.75 -0.51
N VAL A 171 -11.26 -14.68 0.47
CA VAL A 171 -11.41 -13.78 1.63
C VAL A 171 -11.43 -12.33 1.18
N GLY A 172 -12.34 -11.52 1.72
CA GLY A 172 -12.49 -10.11 1.43
C GLY A 172 -12.14 -9.22 2.63
N ILE A 173 -10.87 -8.76 2.75
CA ILE A 173 -10.51 -7.75 3.74
C ILE A 173 -10.87 -6.37 3.21
N GLY A 174 -11.76 -5.65 3.92
CA GLY A 174 -12.29 -4.36 3.48
C GLY A 174 -11.25 -3.24 3.46
N GLY A 175 -11.44 -2.29 2.53
CA GLY A 175 -10.66 -1.06 2.44
C GLY A 175 -11.30 0.10 3.19
N VAL A 176 -10.59 1.25 3.29
CA VAL A 176 -11.00 2.40 4.11
C VAL A 176 -10.98 3.75 3.40
N LEU A 177 -10.73 3.78 2.10
CA LEU A 177 -10.55 5.04 1.37
C LEU A 177 -11.83 5.55 0.72
N GLU A 178 -12.72 4.66 0.27
CA GLU A 178 -13.94 5.04 -0.46
C GLU A 178 -15.16 4.25 0.01
N PRO A 179 -15.99 4.83 0.90
CA PRO A 179 -15.78 6.09 1.60
C PRO A 179 -14.67 6.01 2.64
N MET A 180 -14.06 7.17 2.96
CA MET A 180 -12.96 7.19 3.93
C MET A 180 -13.47 6.82 5.33
N GLN A 181 -12.95 5.74 5.88
CA GLN A 181 -13.28 5.22 7.21
C GLN A 181 -12.27 5.73 8.25
N ALA A 182 -12.65 5.73 9.54
CA ALA A 182 -11.80 6.18 10.63
C ALA A 182 -10.54 5.31 10.80
N GLY A 183 -10.69 4.00 10.81
CA GLY A 183 -9.59 3.05 10.97
C GLY A 183 -9.58 1.94 9.92
N PRO A 184 -8.40 1.42 9.56
CA PRO A 184 -8.28 0.29 8.65
C PRO A 184 -8.73 -1.02 9.32
N THR A 185 -9.02 -2.02 8.49
CA THR A 185 -9.18 -3.40 8.97
C THR A 185 -7.82 -3.92 9.42
N ILE A 186 -7.78 -4.52 10.61
CA ILE A 186 -6.57 -5.07 11.21
C ILE A 186 -6.80 -6.57 11.47
N ILE A 187 -5.91 -7.40 10.94
CA ILE A 187 -5.80 -8.82 11.23
C ILE A 187 -4.48 -9.02 11.96
N GLU A 188 -4.53 -9.40 13.22
CA GLU A 188 -3.31 -9.59 14.02
C GLU A 188 -2.58 -10.89 13.68
N ASP A 189 -1.42 -11.10 14.29
CA ASP A 189 -0.55 -12.24 14.01
C ASP A 189 -1.23 -13.59 14.25
N ASN A 190 -0.82 -14.60 13.46
CA ASN A 190 -1.25 -15.99 13.57
C ASN A 190 -2.76 -16.24 13.39
N CYS A 191 -3.47 -15.33 12.72
CA CYS A 191 -4.88 -15.51 12.41
C CYS A 191 -5.07 -16.39 11.18
N PHE A 192 -6.14 -17.19 11.20
CA PHE A 192 -6.63 -17.94 10.05
C PHE A 192 -8.03 -17.44 9.69
N ILE A 193 -8.18 -16.88 8.50
CA ILE A 193 -9.47 -16.40 7.99
C ILE A 193 -10.01 -17.44 7.00
N GLY A 194 -11.19 -17.97 7.29
CA GLY A 194 -11.82 -19.01 6.48
C GLY A 194 -12.18 -18.53 5.07
N ALA A 195 -12.27 -19.48 4.12
CA ALA A 195 -12.57 -19.15 2.74
C ALA A 195 -13.90 -18.40 2.60
N ARG A 196 -13.89 -17.35 1.76
CA ARG A 196 -15.06 -16.51 1.45
C ARG A 196 -15.67 -15.77 2.66
N SER A 197 -14.86 -15.52 3.71
CA SER A 197 -15.23 -14.64 4.81
C SER A 197 -15.05 -13.18 4.43
#